data_89a7d77cde027b7d1d668b49bdc49061
#
_entry.id   89a7d77cde027b7d1d668b49bdc49061
#
_cell.length_a   1.000
_cell.length_b   1.000
_cell.length_c   1.000
_cell.angle_alpha   90.00
_cell.angle_beta   90.00
_cell.angle_gamma   90.00
#
_symmetry.space_group_name_H-M   'P 1'
#
loop_
_entity.id
_entity.type
_entity.pdbx_description
1 polymer ?
#
loop_
_entity_poly.entity_id
_entity_poly.type
_entity_poly.pdbx_seq_one_letter_code
_entity_poly.pdbx_strand_id
1 'polypeptide(L)'
;IGDPTGRNNTRPIIPQSEIDKNADEFIRQAKMILRFDDSNLLEIRRNSEWFSKYDLSEFLKLLAMVTHSRLISRDMFQRRIKNQEDIYLHEMIYPILQGYDSYVLKSDLTIIGSDQLFNEMLGRFYQQKFGQKPQVIITTKITQGIDGKAKQSKSLDNYIGLGHSSR
;
A
#
# COMPACT_ATOMS: atom_id res chain seq x y z
N ILE A 1 2.01 -8.74 -4.96
CA ILE A 1 3.23 -8.22 -4.27
C ILE A 1 2.80 -7.73 -2.89
N GLY A 2 3.47 -8.19 -1.83
CA GLY A 2 3.19 -7.74 -0.47
C GLY A 2 3.90 -6.44 -0.12
N ASP A 3 3.24 -5.58 0.70
CA ASP A 3 3.84 -4.36 1.22
C ASP A 3 5.05 -4.66 2.11
N PRO A 4 6.26 -4.16 1.80
CA PRO A 4 7.45 -4.37 2.61
C PRO A 4 7.50 -3.48 3.85
N THR A 5 6.63 -2.48 3.98
CA THR A 5 6.70 -1.44 5.01
C THR A 5 6.69 -2.01 6.43
N GLY A 6 7.70 -1.67 7.20
CA GLY A 6 7.84 -2.06 8.61
C GLY A 6 8.16 -3.53 8.87
N ARG A 7 8.69 -4.25 7.88
CA ARG A 7 9.09 -5.66 8.03
C ARG A 7 10.56 -5.88 7.65
N ASN A 8 11.19 -6.82 8.34
CA ASN A 8 12.57 -7.22 8.07
C ASN A 8 12.65 -8.45 7.14
N ASN A 9 11.54 -9.17 6.93
CA ASN A 9 11.50 -10.39 6.14
C ASN A 9 10.68 -10.18 4.86
N THR A 10 11.13 -10.81 3.76
CA THR A 10 10.42 -10.83 2.48
C THR A 10 9.05 -11.51 2.62
N ARG A 11 8.03 -10.92 2.02
CA ARG A 11 6.72 -11.57 1.95
C ARG A 11 6.71 -12.65 0.87
N PRO A 12 6.17 -13.84 1.15
CA PRO A 12 5.95 -14.84 0.12
C PRO A 12 4.92 -14.34 -0.91
N ILE A 13 5.06 -14.83 -2.12
CA ILE A 13 4.02 -14.67 -3.15
C ILE A 13 2.88 -15.59 -2.77
N ILE A 14 1.68 -15.05 -2.59
CA ILE A 14 0.47 -15.81 -2.26
C ILE A 14 -0.33 -16.13 -3.53
N PRO A 15 -1.06 -17.25 -3.58
CA PRO A 15 -1.92 -17.62 -4.70
C PRO A 15 -3.04 -16.60 -4.94
N GLN A 16 -3.48 -16.46 -6.20
CA GLN A 16 -4.56 -15.54 -6.55
C GLN A 16 -5.84 -15.79 -5.76
N SER A 17 -6.21 -17.06 -5.56
CA SER A 17 -7.40 -17.44 -4.77
C SER A 17 -7.36 -16.94 -3.32
N GLU A 18 -6.18 -16.87 -2.73
CA GLU A 18 -6.00 -16.33 -1.38
C GLU A 18 -6.08 -14.80 -1.39
N ILE A 19 -5.55 -14.15 -2.45
CA ILE A 19 -5.69 -12.71 -2.64
C ILE A 19 -7.16 -12.33 -2.74
N ASP A 20 -7.95 -13.05 -3.53
CA ASP A 20 -9.37 -12.78 -3.72
C ASP A 20 -10.15 -12.97 -2.42
N LYS A 21 -9.89 -14.05 -1.69
CA LYS A 21 -10.48 -14.29 -0.36
C LYS A 21 -10.16 -13.17 0.62
N ASN A 22 -8.91 -12.71 0.65
CA ASN A 22 -8.50 -11.63 1.53
C ASN A 22 -9.16 -10.29 1.14
N ALA A 23 -9.34 -10.03 -0.16
CA ALA A 23 -10.04 -8.84 -0.65
C ALA A 23 -11.51 -8.84 -0.24
N ASP A 24 -12.20 -9.97 -0.40
CA ASP A 24 -13.61 -10.11 -0.01
C ASP A 24 -13.80 -9.95 1.51
N GLU A 25 -12.89 -10.52 2.30
CA GLU A 25 -12.90 -10.34 3.76
C GLU A 25 -12.65 -8.88 4.16
N PHE A 26 -11.72 -8.20 3.48
CA PHE A 26 -11.48 -6.78 3.69
C PHE A 26 -12.73 -5.93 3.40
N ILE A 27 -13.40 -6.19 2.27
CA ILE A 27 -14.64 -5.52 1.89
C ILE A 27 -15.74 -5.80 2.93
N ARG A 28 -15.87 -7.05 3.40
CA ARG A 28 -16.84 -7.44 4.41
C ARG A 28 -16.66 -6.65 5.71
N GLN A 29 -15.42 -6.49 6.15
CA GLN A 29 -15.11 -5.71 7.36
C GLN A 29 -15.33 -4.21 7.12
N ALA A 30 -14.91 -3.67 5.97
CA ALA A 30 -15.10 -2.26 5.64
C ALA A 30 -16.59 -1.84 5.62
N LYS A 31 -17.49 -2.73 5.21
CA LYS A 31 -18.95 -2.51 5.23
C LYS A 31 -19.52 -2.25 6.63
N MET A 32 -18.82 -2.61 7.69
CA MET A 32 -19.23 -2.34 9.06
C MET A 32 -19.07 -0.86 9.44
N ILE A 33 -18.22 -0.13 8.72
CA ILE A 33 -17.87 1.27 9.04
C ILE A 33 -18.25 2.21 7.89
N LEU A 34 -18.03 1.78 6.65
CA LEU A 34 -18.26 2.61 5.46
C LEU A 34 -19.62 2.29 4.84
N ARG A 35 -20.22 3.29 4.23
CA ARG A 35 -21.50 3.15 3.52
C ARG A 35 -21.25 2.54 2.15
N PHE A 36 -21.69 1.30 1.96
CA PHE A 36 -21.59 0.54 0.70
C PHE A 36 -22.92 0.45 -0.04
N ASP A 37 -23.97 1.06 0.51
CA ASP A 37 -25.33 1.07 -0.01
C ASP A 37 -25.59 2.14 -1.06
N ASP A 38 -24.67 3.08 -1.25
CA ASP A 38 -24.79 4.17 -2.22
C ASP A 38 -23.62 4.13 -3.21
N SER A 39 -23.89 3.66 -4.43
CA SER A 39 -22.91 3.58 -5.51
C SER A 39 -22.42 4.95 -6.03
N ASN A 40 -23.10 6.05 -5.68
CA ASN A 40 -22.63 7.38 -6.01
C ASN A 40 -21.56 7.88 -5.04
N LEU A 41 -21.46 7.27 -3.86
CA LEU A 41 -20.51 7.66 -2.81
C LEU A 41 -19.31 6.73 -2.70
N LEU A 42 -19.42 5.50 -3.23
CA LEU A 42 -18.39 4.49 -3.07
C LEU A 42 -18.14 3.75 -4.37
N GLU A 43 -16.87 3.71 -4.75
CA GLU A 43 -16.37 2.91 -5.85
C GLU A 43 -15.27 1.97 -5.34
N ILE A 44 -15.41 0.67 -5.63
CA ILE A 44 -14.38 -0.33 -5.33
C ILE A 44 -13.61 -0.61 -6.60
N ARG A 45 -12.30 -0.37 -6.57
CA ARG A 45 -11.42 -0.61 -7.70
C ARG A 45 -10.32 -1.61 -7.32
N ARG A 46 -10.00 -2.50 -8.23
CA ARG A 46 -8.84 -3.41 -8.08
C ARG A 46 -7.72 -2.96 -9.02
N ASN A 47 -6.51 -2.83 -8.52
CA ASN A 47 -5.38 -2.37 -9.34
C ASN A 47 -5.00 -3.35 -10.46
N SER A 48 -5.45 -4.59 -10.43
CA SER A 48 -5.40 -5.50 -11.58
C SER A 48 -6.17 -4.99 -12.81
N GLU A 49 -7.13 -4.08 -12.65
CA GLU A 49 -7.87 -3.47 -13.75
C GLU A 49 -6.97 -2.68 -14.72
N TRP A 50 -5.89 -2.13 -14.23
CA TRP A 50 -4.90 -1.43 -15.06
C TRP A 50 -3.60 -2.21 -15.20
N PHE A 51 -3.01 -2.78 -14.15
CA PHE A 51 -1.73 -3.47 -14.27
C PHE A 51 -1.79 -4.76 -15.09
N SER A 52 -2.92 -5.47 -15.15
CA SER A 52 -3.04 -6.65 -16.01
C SER A 52 -3.00 -6.36 -17.51
N LYS A 53 -3.19 -5.10 -17.89
CA LYS A 53 -3.16 -4.63 -19.27
C LYS A 53 -1.78 -4.11 -19.69
N TYR A 54 -0.87 -3.93 -18.74
CA TYR A 54 0.46 -3.43 -19.02
C TYR A 54 1.32 -4.49 -19.70
N ASP A 55 1.90 -4.12 -20.81
CA ASP A 55 3.02 -4.87 -21.36
C ASP A 55 4.33 -4.50 -20.65
N LEU A 56 5.38 -5.25 -20.94
CA LEU A 56 6.70 -5.01 -20.34
C LEU A 56 7.25 -3.61 -20.67
N SER A 57 6.99 -3.10 -21.89
CA SER A 57 7.48 -1.78 -22.32
C SER A 57 6.82 -0.67 -21.51
N GLU A 58 5.51 -0.74 -21.29
CA GLU A 58 4.75 0.22 -20.47
C GLU A 58 5.20 0.19 -19.02
N PHE A 59 5.42 -1.01 -18.49
CA PHE A 59 5.91 -1.16 -17.13
C PHE A 59 7.32 -0.58 -16.96
N LEU A 60 8.23 -0.84 -17.90
CA LEU A 60 9.57 -0.25 -17.88
C LEU A 60 9.56 1.28 -17.98
N LYS A 61 8.64 1.88 -18.74
CA LYS A 61 8.46 3.33 -18.79
C LYS A 61 8.05 3.89 -17.42
N LEU A 62 7.17 3.17 -16.71
CA LEU A 62 6.76 3.56 -15.36
C LEU A 62 7.95 3.53 -14.38
N LEU A 63 8.75 2.46 -14.42
CA LEU A 63 9.94 2.31 -13.58
C LEU A 63 11.00 3.37 -13.88
N ALA A 64 11.20 3.73 -15.14
CA ALA A 64 12.20 4.70 -15.58
C ALA A 64 11.97 6.12 -15.02
N MET A 65 10.80 6.42 -14.51
CA MET A 65 10.49 7.73 -13.90
C MET A 65 11.02 7.88 -12.47
N VAL A 66 11.36 6.78 -11.80
CA VAL A 66 11.78 6.79 -10.39
C VAL A 66 13.21 6.25 -10.27
N THR A 67 14.07 6.98 -9.59
CA THR A 67 15.45 6.56 -9.40
C THR A 67 15.60 5.53 -8.27
N HIS A 68 16.54 4.61 -8.41
CA HIS A 68 16.95 3.69 -7.36
C HIS A 68 17.27 4.44 -6.05
N SER A 69 18.05 5.53 -6.13
CA SER A 69 18.43 6.32 -4.95
C SER A 69 17.23 6.82 -4.15
N ARG A 70 16.15 7.21 -4.84
CA ARG A 70 14.91 7.65 -4.18
C ARG A 70 14.22 6.50 -3.45
N LEU A 71 14.19 5.31 -4.04
CA LEU A 71 13.55 4.14 -3.42
C LEU A 71 14.36 3.63 -2.23
N ILE A 72 15.67 3.53 -2.39
CA ILE A 72 16.56 2.97 -1.36
C ILE A 72 16.74 3.91 -0.15
N SER A 73 16.43 5.21 -0.28
CA SER A 73 16.54 6.19 0.81
C SER A 73 15.54 5.97 1.97
N ARG A 74 14.59 5.04 1.82
CA ARG A 74 13.67 4.69 2.91
C ARG A 74 14.42 4.11 4.11
N ASP A 75 14.08 4.57 5.30
CA ASP A 75 14.73 4.14 6.55
C ASP A 75 14.82 2.61 6.71
N MET A 76 13.76 1.89 6.30
CA MET A 76 13.73 0.44 6.37
C MET A 76 14.80 -0.21 5.48
N PHE A 77 15.02 0.31 4.27
CA PHE A 77 16.05 -0.20 3.38
C PHE A 77 17.45 0.20 3.85
N GLN A 78 17.61 1.43 4.36
CA GLN A 78 18.88 1.88 4.92
C GLN A 78 19.31 1.03 6.12
N ARG A 79 18.36 0.64 6.99
CA ARG A 79 18.64 -0.28 8.11
C ARG A 79 19.09 -1.65 7.62
N ARG A 80 18.39 -2.21 6.62
CA ARG A 80 18.74 -3.52 6.03
C ARG A 80 20.11 -3.49 5.36
N ILE A 81 20.45 -2.43 4.63
CA ILE A 81 21.79 -2.25 4.05
C ILE A 81 22.84 -2.23 5.14
N LYS A 82 22.62 -1.45 6.21
CA LYS A 82 23.55 -1.37 7.33
C LYS A 82 23.74 -2.71 8.04
N ASN A 83 22.69 -3.53 8.09
CA ASN A 83 22.70 -4.85 8.71
C ASN A 83 23.17 -5.96 7.72
N GLN A 84 23.52 -5.62 6.49
CA GLN A 84 23.86 -6.58 5.42
C GLN A 84 22.74 -7.59 5.13
N GLU A 85 21.48 -7.13 5.24
CA GLU A 85 20.29 -7.92 4.92
C GLU A 85 19.88 -7.71 3.47
N ASP A 86 19.35 -8.76 2.82
CA ASP A 86 18.91 -8.71 1.42
C ASP A 86 17.70 -7.79 1.23
N ILE A 87 17.70 -7.06 0.10
CA ILE A 87 16.56 -6.28 -0.38
C ILE A 87 16.16 -6.82 -1.75
N TYR A 88 14.95 -7.33 -1.86
CA TYR A 88 14.47 -7.91 -3.12
C TYR A 88 13.85 -6.85 -4.01
N LEU A 89 14.04 -6.97 -5.33
CA LEU A 89 13.58 -5.99 -6.33
C LEU A 89 12.07 -5.72 -6.26
N HIS A 90 11.25 -6.75 -6.01
CA HIS A 90 9.79 -6.57 -5.91
C HIS A 90 9.39 -5.68 -4.73
N GLU A 91 10.17 -5.62 -3.66
CA GLU A 91 9.93 -4.73 -2.51
C GLU A 91 10.16 -3.27 -2.90
N MET A 92 11.11 -3.02 -3.81
CA MET A 92 11.37 -1.67 -4.35
C MET A 92 10.30 -1.24 -5.35
N ILE A 93 9.68 -2.19 -6.05
CA ILE A 93 8.61 -1.92 -7.02
C ILE A 93 7.28 -1.58 -6.32
N TYR A 94 7.01 -2.15 -5.16
CA TYR A 94 5.73 -1.98 -4.46
C TYR A 94 5.29 -0.50 -4.33
N PRO A 95 6.10 0.42 -3.80
CA PRO A 95 5.72 1.83 -3.69
C PRO A 95 5.46 2.52 -5.03
N ILE A 96 6.08 2.04 -6.11
CA ILE A 96 5.83 2.52 -7.48
C ILE A 96 4.41 2.15 -7.91
N LEU A 97 4.00 0.91 -7.67
CA LEU A 97 2.65 0.45 -8.01
C LEU A 97 1.60 1.22 -7.22
N GLN A 98 1.74 1.33 -5.90
CA GLN A 98 0.82 2.09 -5.06
C GLN A 98 0.76 3.57 -5.47
N GLY A 99 1.91 4.18 -5.78
CA GLY A 99 1.95 5.56 -6.27
C GLY A 99 1.22 5.73 -7.60
N TYR A 100 1.33 4.76 -8.50
CA TYR A 100 0.63 4.80 -9.77
C TYR A 100 -0.89 4.60 -9.62
N ASP A 101 -1.34 3.83 -8.62
CA ASP A 101 -2.76 3.69 -8.27
C ASP A 101 -3.41 5.06 -8.03
N SER A 102 -2.74 5.97 -7.31
CA SER A 102 -3.23 7.34 -7.06
C SER A 102 -3.47 8.13 -8.34
N TYR A 103 -2.59 7.97 -9.34
CA TYR A 103 -2.75 8.59 -10.65
C TYR A 103 -3.96 8.03 -11.42
N VAL A 104 -4.09 6.69 -11.46
CA VAL A 104 -5.20 6.03 -12.18
C VAL A 104 -6.54 6.37 -11.55
N LEU A 105 -6.60 6.38 -10.22
CA LEU A 105 -7.81 6.73 -9.46
C LEU A 105 -8.13 8.23 -9.52
N LYS A 106 -7.21 9.06 -10.01
CA LYS A 106 -7.34 10.53 -10.01
C LYS A 106 -7.66 11.08 -8.62
N SER A 107 -7.01 10.53 -7.60
CA SER A 107 -7.30 10.85 -6.21
C SER A 107 -7.04 12.32 -5.90
N ASP A 108 -8.01 13.02 -5.34
CA ASP A 108 -7.86 14.39 -4.81
C ASP A 108 -7.36 14.40 -3.38
N LEU A 109 -7.71 13.37 -2.60
CA LEU A 109 -7.34 13.22 -1.21
C LEU A 109 -7.16 11.74 -0.86
N THR A 110 -6.10 11.44 -0.11
CA THR A 110 -5.83 10.09 0.44
C THR A 110 -5.68 10.16 1.95
N ILE A 111 -6.33 9.25 2.66
CA ILE A 111 -6.20 9.08 4.12
C ILE A 111 -5.49 7.77 4.38
N ILE A 112 -4.35 7.81 5.06
CA ILE A 112 -3.46 6.65 5.25
C ILE A 112 -2.84 6.61 6.65
N GLY A 113 -2.30 5.45 7.04
CA GLY A 113 -1.36 5.37 8.14
C GLY A 113 -0.05 6.10 7.82
N SER A 114 0.57 6.72 8.80
CA SER A 114 1.81 7.50 8.60
C SER A 114 2.97 6.67 8.04
N ASP A 115 2.96 5.35 8.19
CA ASP A 115 3.94 4.42 7.61
C ASP A 115 3.84 4.30 6.07
N GLN A 116 2.72 4.74 5.48
CA GLN A 116 2.48 4.72 4.02
C GLN A 116 2.83 6.05 3.33
N LEU A 117 3.27 7.06 4.06
CA LEU A 117 3.50 8.41 3.52
C LEU A 117 4.47 8.40 2.32
N PHE A 118 5.54 7.61 2.38
CA PHE A 118 6.49 7.51 1.27
C PHE A 118 5.82 7.04 -0.03
N ASN A 119 4.97 6.02 0.06
CA ASN A 119 4.27 5.45 -1.10
C ASN A 119 3.31 6.48 -1.70
N GLU A 120 2.58 7.22 -0.87
CA GLU A 120 1.65 8.25 -1.33
C GLU A 120 2.36 9.51 -1.89
N MET A 121 3.56 9.82 -1.42
CA MET A 121 4.40 10.85 -2.04
C MET A 121 4.84 10.47 -3.46
N LEU A 122 4.96 9.18 -3.78
CA LEU A 122 5.10 8.71 -5.16
C LEU A 122 3.81 8.88 -5.95
N GLY A 123 2.65 8.75 -5.31
CA GLY A 123 1.35 9.07 -5.94
C GLY A 123 1.30 10.52 -6.43
N ARG A 124 1.63 11.47 -5.56
CA ARG A 124 1.75 12.89 -5.92
C ARG A 124 2.75 13.11 -7.06
N PHE A 125 3.88 12.42 -7.01
CA PHE A 125 4.90 12.49 -8.07
C PHE A 125 4.36 12.02 -9.42
N TYR A 126 3.67 10.87 -9.49
CA TYR A 126 3.08 10.39 -10.74
C TYR A 126 1.97 11.31 -11.24
N GLN A 127 1.10 11.79 -10.37
CA GLN A 127 0.06 12.75 -10.73
C GLN A 127 0.68 14.00 -11.39
N GLN A 128 1.73 14.58 -10.81
CA GLN A 128 2.44 15.71 -11.40
C GLN A 128 3.10 15.37 -12.74
N LYS A 129 3.74 14.21 -12.84
CA LYS A 129 4.40 13.77 -14.08
C LYS A 129 3.41 13.59 -15.23
N PHE A 130 2.20 13.18 -14.93
CA PHE A 130 1.13 12.99 -15.90
C PHE A 130 0.14 14.18 -16.00
N GLY A 131 0.52 15.35 -15.47
CA GLY A 131 -0.26 16.58 -15.62
C GLY A 131 -1.51 16.66 -14.75
N GLN A 132 -1.63 15.82 -13.72
CA GLN A 132 -2.71 15.93 -12.74
C GLN A 132 -2.33 16.80 -11.55
N LYS A 133 -3.32 17.40 -10.91
CA LYS A 133 -3.14 18.06 -9.62
C LYS A 133 -2.78 17.03 -8.56
N PRO A 134 -1.69 17.22 -7.78
CA PRO A 134 -1.31 16.25 -6.75
C PRO A 134 -2.31 16.21 -5.61
N GLN A 135 -2.66 14.99 -5.20
CA GLN A 135 -3.57 14.73 -4.08
C GLN A 135 -3.09 15.34 -2.76
N VAL A 136 -4.02 15.66 -1.90
CA VAL A 136 -3.76 15.95 -0.48
C VAL A 136 -3.60 14.62 0.26
N ILE A 137 -2.61 14.53 1.16
CA ILE A 137 -2.40 13.34 1.98
C ILE A 137 -2.68 13.70 3.43
N ILE A 138 -3.60 12.97 4.05
CA ILE A 138 -3.86 13.03 5.49
C ILE A 138 -3.29 11.75 6.11
N THR A 139 -2.35 11.89 7.03
CA THR A 139 -1.79 10.75 7.75
C THR A 139 -2.44 10.59 9.11
N THR A 140 -2.80 9.35 9.46
CA THR A 140 -3.23 8.98 10.79
C THR A 140 -2.06 8.39 11.58
N LYS A 141 -2.09 8.57 12.89
CA LYS A 141 -1.10 7.94 13.77
C LYS A 141 -1.27 6.42 13.74
N ILE A 142 -0.17 5.69 13.70
CA ILE A 142 -0.19 4.23 13.78
C ILE A 142 -0.67 3.80 15.17
N THR A 143 -1.69 2.95 15.19
CA THR A 143 -2.24 2.40 16.42
C THR A 143 -1.29 1.34 17.00
N GLN A 144 -0.97 1.47 18.28
CA GLN A 144 -0.21 0.45 18.99
C GLN A 144 -1.07 -0.79 19.19
N GLY A 145 -0.42 -1.96 19.22
CA GLY A 145 -1.05 -3.21 19.60
C GLY A 145 -1.51 -3.21 21.06
N ILE A 146 -2.35 -4.15 21.41
CA ILE A 146 -2.85 -4.34 22.80
C ILE A 146 -1.72 -4.68 23.77
N ASP A 147 -0.56 -5.10 23.26
CA ASP A 147 0.67 -5.33 24.02
C ASP A 147 1.42 -4.05 24.40
N GLY A 148 1.00 -2.89 23.88
CA GLY A 148 1.61 -1.59 24.11
C GLY A 148 3.03 -1.42 23.56
N LYS A 149 3.52 -2.35 22.72
CA LYS A 149 4.91 -2.39 22.23
C LYS A 149 5.00 -2.13 20.73
N ALA A 150 4.53 -3.07 19.92
CA ALA A 150 4.57 -3.00 18.47
C ALA A 150 3.33 -2.33 17.90
N LYS A 151 3.37 -1.97 16.59
CA LYS A 151 2.15 -1.57 15.89
C LYS A 151 1.15 -2.71 15.89
N GLN A 152 -0.13 -2.37 15.92
CA GLN A 152 -1.23 -3.33 15.79
C GLN A 152 -1.08 -4.15 14.51
N SER A 153 -1.08 -5.48 14.62
CA SER A 153 -0.88 -6.37 13.48
C SER A 153 -1.52 -7.73 13.71
N LYS A 154 -2.24 -8.23 12.69
CA LYS A 154 -2.81 -9.58 12.68
C LYS A 154 -1.73 -10.67 12.87
N SER A 155 -0.55 -10.49 12.27
CA SER A 155 0.56 -11.45 12.35
C SER A 155 1.29 -11.46 13.71
N LEU A 156 1.03 -10.48 14.57
CA LEU A 156 1.58 -10.39 15.93
C LEU A 156 0.54 -10.75 16.99
N ASP A 157 -0.67 -11.07 16.58
CA ASP A 157 -1.83 -11.36 17.46
C ASP A 157 -2.06 -10.28 18.55
N ASN A 158 -1.69 -9.04 18.24
CA ASN A 158 -1.75 -7.89 19.16
C ASN A 158 -2.75 -6.82 18.68
N TYR A 159 -3.83 -7.22 17.99
CA TYR A 159 -4.76 -6.32 17.35
C TYR A 159 -6.21 -6.49 17.84
N ILE A 160 -7.00 -5.45 17.68
CA ILE A 160 -8.45 -5.50 17.81
C ILE A 160 -9.02 -5.44 16.40
N GLY A 161 -9.64 -6.55 15.96
CA GLY A 161 -10.24 -6.64 14.63
C GLY A 161 -11.69 -6.18 14.64
N LEU A 162 -12.16 -5.58 13.54
CA LEU A 162 -13.56 -5.16 13.38
C LEU A 162 -14.55 -6.33 13.52
N GLY A 163 -14.11 -7.56 13.24
CA GLY A 163 -14.92 -8.77 13.36
C GLY A 163 -14.87 -9.43 14.73
N HIS A 164 -14.12 -8.89 15.69
CA HIS A 164 -14.08 -9.45 17.03
C HIS A 164 -15.35 -9.08 17.81
N SER A 165 -15.90 -10.05 18.57
CA SER A 165 -16.97 -9.77 19.50
C SER A 165 -16.47 -8.89 20.65
N SER A 166 -17.30 -7.96 21.11
CA SER A 166 -17.08 -7.32 22.41
C SER A 166 -17.14 -8.40 23.50
N ARG A 167 -16.12 -8.49 24.32
CA ARG A 167 -16.15 -9.26 25.57
C ARG A 167 -16.60 -8.38 26.69
#